data_832714e318b904852b24bb45e65b0f14
#
_entry.id   832714e318b904852b24bb45e65b0f14
#
_cell.length_a   1.000
_cell.length_b   1.000
_cell.length_c   1.000
_cell.angle_alpha   90.00
_cell.angle_beta   90.00
_cell.angle_gamma   90.00
#
_symmetry.space_group_name_H-M   'P 1'
#
loop_
_entity.id
_entity.type
_entity.pdbx_description
1 polymer ?
#
loop_
_entity_poly.entity_id
_entity_poly.type
_entity_poly.pdbx_seq_one_letter_code
_entity_poly.pdbx_strand_id
1 'polypeptide(L)'
;MSNIKLSQTEENYLKSIFHLSEFGSKKVSTNSISKILNIEPASVTDMIKKLSRKKLIYHEKYKGASISKVGIKIALQIIRRHRLWEVFLHDKLKFKWDQIHEIAEELEHVSSDKLIDSLDKFLKYPKIDPHGDPIPNKLGEFNFIDKISISDLNIDEIGIVSRIINEDEEFFHLLNKLNIEIGTEI
;
A
#
# COMPACT_ATOMS: atom_id res chain seq x y z
N MET A 1 18.95 -10.51 12.01
CA MET A 1 17.75 -9.83 12.55
C MET A 1 16.76 -10.89 12.96
N SER A 2 16.20 -10.84 14.18
CA SER A 2 15.19 -11.81 14.63
C SER A 2 14.00 -11.75 13.68
N ASN A 3 13.66 -12.90 13.11
CA ASN A 3 12.53 -13.02 12.17
C ASN A 3 11.23 -12.85 12.97
N ILE A 4 10.69 -11.63 13.02
CA ILE A 4 9.44 -11.35 13.72
C ILE A 4 8.33 -11.96 12.86
N LYS A 5 7.78 -13.09 13.30
CA LYS A 5 6.67 -13.72 12.61
C LYS A 5 5.37 -12.98 12.94
N LEU A 6 4.70 -12.48 11.92
CA LEU A 6 3.40 -11.83 12.00
C LEU A 6 2.30 -12.76 11.45
N SER A 7 1.08 -12.61 11.96
CA SER A 7 -0.10 -13.14 11.32
C SER A 7 -0.57 -12.19 10.22
N GLN A 8 -1.37 -12.66 9.27
CA GLN A 8 -1.98 -11.82 8.23
C GLN A 8 -2.70 -10.59 8.83
N THR A 9 -3.48 -10.82 9.89
CA THR A 9 -4.16 -9.71 10.60
C THR A 9 -3.17 -8.68 11.14
N GLU A 10 -2.04 -9.10 11.72
CA GLU A 10 -1.00 -8.18 12.22
C GLU A 10 -0.33 -7.41 11.07
N GLU A 11 -0.14 -8.05 9.93
CA GLU A 11 0.39 -7.42 8.72
C GLU A 11 -0.57 -6.37 8.17
N ASN A 12 -1.88 -6.68 8.06
CA ASN A 12 -2.90 -5.74 7.62
C ASN A 12 -2.99 -4.51 8.53
N TYR A 13 -2.98 -4.71 9.85
CA TYR A 13 -2.96 -3.59 10.79
C TYR A 13 -1.71 -2.72 10.62
N LEU A 14 -0.55 -3.34 10.45
CA LEU A 14 0.71 -2.61 10.31
C LEU A 14 0.75 -1.80 9.00
N LYS A 15 0.27 -2.37 7.90
CA LYS A 15 0.10 -1.71 6.61
C LYS A 15 -0.85 -0.51 6.73
N SER A 16 -2.01 -0.70 7.34
CA SER A 16 -3.00 0.38 7.55
C SER A 16 -2.47 1.50 8.45
N ILE A 17 -1.77 1.16 9.53
CA ILE A 17 -1.13 2.17 10.41
C ILE A 17 -0.07 2.96 9.63
N PHE A 18 0.71 2.31 8.79
CA PHE A 18 1.73 2.96 7.96
C PHE A 18 1.11 3.98 7.00
N HIS A 19 0.05 3.59 6.28
CA HIS A 19 -0.67 4.51 5.39
C HIS A 19 -1.34 5.67 6.14
N LEU A 20 -2.10 5.38 7.19
CA LEU A 20 -2.77 6.40 8.01
C LEU A 20 -1.80 7.36 8.69
N SER A 21 -0.58 6.91 8.98
CA SER A 21 0.46 7.75 9.56
C SER A 21 1.21 8.62 8.55
N GLU A 22 0.76 8.67 7.30
CA GLU A 22 1.49 9.33 6.22
C GLU A 22 2.96 8.88 6.19
N PHE A 23 3.12 7.59 5.99
CA PHE A 23 4.44 6.93 5.93
C PHE A 23 5.28 7.05 7.22
N GLY A 24 4.61 7.14 8.36
CA GLY A 24 5.25 7.20 9.68
C GLY A 24 5.49 8.61 10.22
N SER A 25 5.01 9.65 9.56
CA SER A 25 5.18 11.05 9.97
C SER A 25 4.22 11.48 11.07
N LYS A 26 3.03 10.85 11.17
CA LYS A 26 1.94 11.24 12.11
C LYS A 26 1.55 10.10 13.04
N LYS A 27 0.97 10.46 14.18
CA LYS A 27 0.28 9.52 15.06
C LYS A 27 -1.11 9.19 14.50
N VAL A 28 -1.53 7.95 14.71
CA VAL A 28 -2.81 7.43 14.22
C VAL A 28 -3.73 7.13 15.41
N SER A 29 -4.98 7.56 15.33
CA SER A 29 -5.98 7.26 16.35
C SER A 29 -6.54 5.83 16.20
N THR A 30 -6.98 5.23 17.30
CA THR A 30 -7.70 3.94 17.29
C THR A 30 -8.95 4.02 16.42
N ASN A 31 -9.67 5.14 16.44
CA ASN A 31 -10.88 5.32 15.63
C ASN A 31 -10.59 5.36 14.13
N SER A 32 -9.49 5.99 13.72
CA SER A 32 -9.08 5.99 12.30
C SER A 32 -8.77 4.59 11.80
N ILE A 33 -8.06 3.78 12.61
CA ILE A 33 -7.76 2.38 12.28
C ILE A 33 -9.06 1.55 12.23
N SER A 34 -9.94 1.73 13.23
CA SER A 34 -11.25 1.06 13.29
C SER A 34 -12.08 1.32 12.05
N LYS A 35 -12.13 2.57 11.62
CA LYS A 35 -12.88 2.98 10.44
C LYS A 35 -12.35 2.35 9.14
N ILE A 36 -11.02 2.40 8.93
CA ILE A 36 -10.43 1.91 7.66
C ILE A 36 -10.45 0.39 7.55
N LEU A 37 -10.29 -0.33 8.67
CA LEU A 37 -10.34 -1.78 8.71
C LEU A 37 -11.76 -2.34 8.92
N ASN A 38 -12.75 -1.49 9.14
CA ASN A 38 -14.12 -1.86 9.50
C ASN A 38 -14.19 -2.85 10.69
N ILE A 39 -13.44 -2.55 11.76
CA ILE A 39 -13.30 -3.40 12.95
C ILE A 39 -13.63 -2.60 14.19
N GLU A 40 -14.24 -3.24 15.18
CA GLU A 40 -14.60 -2.62 16.47
C GLU A 40 -13.40 -2.01 17.20
N PRO A 41 -13.53 -0.79 17.78
CA PRO A 41 -12.43 -0.08 18.46
C PRO A 41 -11.76 -0.87 19.60
N ALA A 42 -12.49 -1.76 20.27
CA ALA A 42 -11.94 -2.60 21.32
C ALA A 42 -10.91 -3.59 20.74
N SER A 43 -11.24 -4.26 19.64
CA SER A 43 -10.34 -5.18 18.92
C SER A 43 -9.09 -4.45 18.40
N VAL A 44 -9.27 -3.23 17.88
CA VAL A 44 -8.15 -2.38 17.46
C VAL A 44 -7.21 -2.08 18.63
N THR A 45 -7.77 -1.72 19.79
CA THR A 45 -6.97 -1.43 21.00
C THR A 45 -6.12 -2.63 21.42
N ASP A 46 -6.67 -3.84 21.38
CA ASP A 46 -5.92 -5.04 21.75
C ASP A 46 -4.84 -5.39 20.72
N MET A 47 -5.11 -5.19 19.43
CA MET A 47 -4.09 -5.36 18.40
C MET A 47 -2.97 -4.32 18.52
N ILE A 48 -3.28 -3.07 18.80
CA ILE A 48 -2.29 -2.01 19.09
C ILE A 48 -1.37 -2.44 20.24
N LYS A 49 -1.93 -2.95 21.36
CA LYS A 49 -1.12 -3.47 22.46
C LYS A 49 -0.23 -4.62 22.01
N LYS A 50 -0.73 -5.54 21.19
CA LYS A 50 0.01 -6.69 20.66
C LYS A 50 1.17 -6.25 19.78
N LEU A 51 0.95 -5.34 18.84
CA LEU A 51 1.99 -4.78 17.97
C LEU A 51 3.02 -3.97 18.76
N SER A 52 2.58 -3.24 19.81
CA SER A 52 3.47 -2.50 20.71
C SER A 52 4.39 -3.43 21.51
N ARG A 53 3.90 -4.57 22.03
CA ARG A 53 4.74 -5.59 22.68
C ARG A 53 5.80 -6.15 21.71
N LYS A 54 5.50 -6.26 20.42
CA LYS A 54 6.45 -6.65 19.38
C LYS A 54 7.38 -5.49 18.95
N LYS A 55 7.26 -4.31 19.56
CA LYS A 55 8.06 -3.11 19.26
C LYS A 55 7.91 -2.61 17.81
N LEU A 56 6.77 -2.90 17.18
CA LEU A 56 6.46 -2.47 15.82
C LEU A 56 5.80 -1.10 15.78
N ILE A 57 5.13 -0.76 16.86
CA ILE A 57 4.52 0.56 17.08
C ILE A 57 4.81 1.02 18.51
N TYR A 58 4.68 2.32 18.70
CA TYR A 58 4.64 2.95 20.03
C TYR A 58 3.19 3.40 20.27
N HIS A 59 2.65 3.06 21.45
CA HIS A 59 1.30 3.44 21.84
C HIS A 59 1.34 4.32 23.07
N GLU A 60 0.73 5.50 22.98
CA GLU A 60 0.51 6.40 24.10
C GLU A 60 -0.99 6.52 24.37
N LYS A 61 -1.37 6.26 25.63
CA LYS A 61 -2.78 6.36 26.04
C LYS A 61 -3.31 7.77 25.72
N TYR A 62 -4.46 7.84 25.06
CA TYR A 62 -5.13 9.06 24.59
C TYR A 62 -4.41 9.85 23.47
N LYS A 63 -3.21 9.47 23.08
CA LYS A 63 -2.44 10.19 22.05
C LYS A 63 -2.28 9.40 20.72
N GLY A 64 -2.82 8.18 20.69
CA GLY A 64 -2.75 7.31 19.52
C GLY A 64 -1.49 6.45 19.43
N ALA A 65 -1.28 5.88 18.25
CA ALA A 65 -0.15 5.02 17.93
C ALA A 65 0.76 5.67 16.89
N SER A 66 2.06 5.47 17.03
CA SER A 66 3.05 5.80 15.98
C SER A 66 3.80 4.53 15.57
N ILE A 67 4.10 4.40 14.30
CA ILE A 67 4.85 3.25 13.80
C ILE A 67 6.35 3.38 14.12
N SER A 68 7.00 2.28 14.49
CA SER A 68 8.44 2.27 14.75
C SER A 68 9.24 2.12 13.44
N LYS A 69 10.55 2.41 13.47
CA LYS A 69 11.43 2.17 12.32
C LYS A 69 11.40 0.70 11.85
N VAL A 70 11.27 -0.24 12.78
CA VAL A 70 11.14 -1.67 12.45
C VAL A 70 9.77 -1.94 11.82
N GLY A 71 8.70 -1.35 12.36
CA GLY A 71 7.36 -1.43 11.80
C GLY A 71 7.28 -0.88 10.39
N ILE A 72 7.87 0.30 10.14
CA ILE A 72 7.96 0.89 8.80
C ILE A 72 8.62 -0.08 7.82
N LYS A 73 9.78 -0.64 8.20
CA LYS A 73 10.48 -1.58 7.32
C LYS A 73 9.65 -2.81 6.96
N ILE A 74 8.90 -3.36 7.93
CA ILE A 74 8.03 -4.52 7.68
C ILE A 74 6.83 -4.10 6.82
N ALA A 75 6.18 -2.97 7.10
CA ALA A 75 5.08 -2.46 6.28
C ALA A 75 5.50 -2.26 4.81
N LEU A 76 6.68 -1.69 4.58
CA LEU A 76 7.21 -1.53 3.23
C LEU A 76 7.49 -2.86 2.51
N GLN A 77 7.87 -3.93 3.24
CA GLN A 77 7.99 -5.25 2.63
C GLN A 77 6.62 -5.85 2.27
N ILE A 78 5.59 -5.61 3.07
CA ILE A 78 4.22 -6.03 2.74
C ILE A 78 3.74 -5.29 1.49
N ILE A 79 3.89 -3.97 1.44
CA ILE A 79 3.54 -3.14 0.29
C ILE A 79 4.30 -3.57 -0.98
N ARG A 80 5.60 -3.90 -0.85
CA ARG A 80 6.37 -4.42 -1.97
C ARG A 80 5.80 -5.73 -2.51
N ARG A 81 5.43 -6.67 -1.64
CA ARG A 81 4.79 -7.92 -2.05
C ARG A 81 3.48 -7.67 -2.78
N HIS A 82 2.62 -6.86 -2.19
CA HIS A 82 1.34 -6.46 -2.78
C HIS A 82 1.51 -5.95 -4.21
N ARG A 83 2.30 -4.89 -4.40
CA ARG A 83 2.51 -4.24 -5.69
C ARG A 83 3.18 -5.12 -6.74
N LEU A 84 4.10 -6.01 -6.33
CA LEU A 84 4.68 -6.98 -7.26
C LEU A 84 3.64 -8.01 -7.72
N TRP A 85 2.71 -8.43 -6.85
CA TRP A 85 1.61 -9.30 -7.25
C TRP A 85 0.64 -8.58 -8.18
N GLU A 86 0.31 -7.33 -7.94
CA GLU A 86 -0.53 -6.54 -8.86
C GLU A 86 0.09 -6.46 -10.26
N VAL A 87 1.39 -6.16 -10.37
CA VAL A 87 2.11 -6.16 -11.66
C VAL A 87 2.03 -7.54 -12.33
N PHE A 88 2.22 -8.61 -11.57
CA PHE A 88 2.16 -9.96 -12.11
C PHE A 88 0.76 -10.31 -12.63
N LEU A 89 -0.25 -10.05 -11.83
CA LEU A 89 -1.65 -10.31 -12.17
C LEU A 89 -2.06 -9.53 -13.42
N HIS A 90 -1.73 -8.26 -13.47
CA HIS A 90 -2.06 -7.39 -14.59
C HIS A 90 -1.25 -7.76 -15.86
N ASP A 91 0.08 -7.72 -15.77
CA ASP A 91 0.95 -7.82 -16.97
C ASP A 91 1.06 -9.24 -17.52
N LYS A 92 1.04 -10.25 -16.64
CA LYS A 92 1.30 -11.63 -17.05
C LYS A 92 0.02 -12.45 -17.16
N LEU A 93 -0.90 -12.29 -16.22
CA LEU A 93 -2.15 -13.05 -16.22
C LEU A 93 -3.31 -12.30 -16.88
N LYS A 94 -3.13 -11.00 -17.22
CA LYS A 94 -4.12 -10.18 -17.90
C LYS A 94 -5.43 -9.99 -17.12
N PHE A 95 -5.33 -10.03 -15.80
CA PHE A 95 -6.45 -9.62 -14.96
C PHE A 95 -6.76 -8.15 -15.21
N LYS A 96 -8.04 -7.81 -15.14
CA LYS A 96 -8.48 -6.43 -15.22
C LYS A 96 -8.04 -5.65 -13.98
N TRP A 97 -7.93 -4.39 -14.16
CA TRP A 97 -7.45 -3.44 -13.19
C TRP A 97 -8.24 -3.42 -11.88
N ASP A 98 -9.57 -3.55 -11.97
CA ASP A 98 -10.52 -3.67 -10.86
C ASP A 98 -10.45 -5.00 -10.09
N GLN A 99 -9.76 -6.01 -10.63
CA GLN A 99 -9.68 -7.36 -10.06
C GLN A 99 -8.36 -7.65 -9.32
N ILE A 100 -7.31 -6.88 -9.62
CA ILE A 100 -5.95 -7.21 -9.15
C ILE A 100 -5.76 -6.94 -7.67
N HIS A 101 -6.41 -5.89 -7.13
CA HIS A 101 -6.21 -5.45 -5.75
C HIS A 101 -6.62 -6.52 -4.72
N GLU A 102 -7.83 -7.04 -4.82
CA GLU A 102 -8.33 -8.07 -3.89
C GLU A 102 -7.45 -9.33 -3.89
N ILE A 103 -7.04 -9.78 -5.09
CA ILE A 103 -6.18 -10.97 -5.21
C ILE A 103 -4.78 -10.68 -4.64
N ALA A 104 -4.24 -9.49 -4.85
CA ALA A 104 -2.94 -9.09 -4.30
C ALA A 104 -2.97 -8.97 -2.77
N GLU A 105 -4.08 -8.53 -2.17
CA GLU A 105 -4.30 -8.53 -0.71
C GLU A 105 -4.18 -9.94 -0.11
N GLU A 106 -4.67 -10.98 -0.79
CA GLU A 106 -4.50 -12.35 -0.33
C GLU A 106 -3.05 -12.85 -0.50
N LEU A 107 -2.44 -12.55 -1.65
CA LEU A 107 -1.11 -13.02 -2.02
C LEU A 107 0.03 -12.32 -1.27
N GLU A 108 -0.16 -11.09 -0.80
CA GLU A 108 0.87 -10.30 -0.10
C GLU A 108 1.37 -10.96 1.19
N HIS A 109 0.58 -11.87 1.77
CA HIS A 109 0.92 -12.62 2.97
C HIS A 109 1.85 -13.82 2.74
N VAL A 110 2.12 -14.16 1.48
CA VAL A 110 3.12 -15.16 1.12
C VAL A 110 4.51 -14.57 1.33
N SER A 111 5.14 -14.89 2.47
CA SER A 111 6.33 -14.23 2.99
C SER A 111 7.66 -14.91 2.62
N SER A 112 7.71 -15.70 1.55
CA SER A 112 8.96 -16.30 1.07
C SER A 112 9.80 -15.27 0.32
N ASP A 113 10.86 -14.77 0.95
CA ASP A 113 11.79 -13.82 0.34
C ASP A 113 12.33 -14.33 -1.02
N LYS A 114 12.65 -15.64 -1.10
CA LYS A 114 13.12 -16.26 -2.35
C LYS A 114 12.07 -16.17 -3.46
N LEU A 115 10.79 -16.36 -3.13
CA LEU A 115 9.71 -16.25 -4.12
C LEU A 115 9.56 -14.80 -4.58
N ILE A 116 9.52 -13.86 -3.65
CA ILE A 116 9.35 -12.44 -3.96
C ILE A 116 10.52 -11.88 -4.77
N ASP A 117 11.75 -12.24 -4.41
CA ASP A 117 12.94 -11.85 -5.19
C ASP A 117 12.93 -12.46 -6.60
N SER A 118 12.42 -13.69 -6.74
CA SER A 118 12.27 -14.34 -8.06
C SER A 118 11.16 -13.69 -8.88
N LEU A 119 10.06 -13.31 -8.25
CA LEU A 119 8.96 -12.58 -8.88
C LEU A 119 9.43 -11.21 -9.38
N ASP A 120 10.10 -10.43 -8.54
CA ASP A 120 10.66 -9.13 -8.89
C ASP A 120 11.61 -9.22 -10.09
N LYS A 121 12.52 -10.21 -10.08
CA LYS A 121 13.41 -10.48 -11.20
C LYS A 121 12.64 -10.90 -12.47
N PHE A 122 11.64 -11.75 -12.36
CA PHE A 122 10.81 -12.19 -13.47
C PHE A 122 10.07 -11.02 -14.12
N LEU A 123 9.61 -10.07 -13.31
CA LEU A 123 8.96 -8.84 -13.74
C LEU A 123 9.95 -7.77 -14.22
N LYS A 124 11.26 -8.06 -14.23
CA LYS A 124 12.34 -7.14 -14.66
C LYS A 124 12.47 -5.89 -13.77
N TYR A 125 12.23 -6.04 -12.46
CA TYR A 125 12.39 -5.00 -11.45
C TYR A 125 11.50 -3.77 -11.71
N PRO A 126 10.18 -3.92 -11.75
CA PRO A 126 9.27 -2.81 -11.97
C PRO A 126 9.42 -1.76 -10.87
N LYS A 127 9.22 -0.49 -11.22
CA LYS A 127 9.35 0.64 -10.29
C LYS A 127 8.01 1.17 -9.81
N ILE A 128 6.98 0.95 -10.59
CA ILE A 128 5.60 1.32 -10.31
C ILE A 128 4.68 0.13 -10.55
N ASP A 129 3.58 0.08 -9.84
CA ASP A 129 2.50 -0.87 -10.05
C ASP A 129 1.52 -0.38 -11.12
N PRO A 130 0.48 -1.17 -11.48
CA PRO A 130 -0.51 -0.76 -12.46
C PRO A 130 -1.34 0.47 -12.09
N HIS A 131 -1.38 0.86 -10.79
CA HIS A 131 -2.07 2.05 -10.30
C HIS A 131 -1.16 3.29 -10.30
N GLY A 132 0.12 3.15 -10.65
CA GLY A 132 1.10 4.21 -10.65
C GLY A 132 1.76 4.45 -9.29
N ASP A 133 1.66 3.51 -8.37
CA ASP A 133 2.28 3.59 -7.07
C ASP A 133 3.71 3.04 -7.07
N PRO A 134 4.67 3.70 -6.39
CA PRO A 134 6.07 3.30 -6.40
C PRO A 134 6.28 1.98 -5.63
N ILE A 135 6.92 0.98 -6.26
CA ILE A 135 7.25 -0.30 -5.63
C ILE A 135 8.51 -0.14 -4.78
N PRO A 136 8.44 -0.38 -3.46
CA PRO A 136 9.63 -0.37 -2.60
C PRO A 136 10.64 -1.44 -3.04
N ASN A 137 11.92 -1.09 -3.02
CA ASN A 137 12.97 -2.07 -3.23
C ASN A 137 13.13 -3.00 -2.00
N LYS A 138 14.05 -3.95 -2.07
CA LYS A 138 14.33 -4.89 -0.98
C LYS A 138 14.76 -4.22 0.34
N LEU A 139 15.30 -3.01 0.28
CA LEU A 139 15.68 -2.22 1.46
C LEU A 139 14.53 -1.39 2.03
N GLY A 140 13.39 -1.32 1.33
CA GLY A 140 12.25 -0.47 1.67
C GLY A 140 12.41 0.96 1.16
N GLU A 141 13.26 1.18 0.18
CA GLU A 141 13.46 2.49 -0.44
C GLU A 141 12.61 2.59 -1.71
N PHE A 142 12.06 3.75 -1.97
CA PHE A 142 11.36 4.10 -3.21
C PHE A 142 11.42 5.60 -3.43
N ASN A 143 11.35 6.02 -4.68
CA ASN A 143 11.35 7.43 -5.02
C ASN A 143 9.91 7.94 -5.05
N PHE A 144 9.63 8.94 -4.24
CA PHE A 144 8.43 9.74 -4.42
C PHE A 144 8.65 10.65 -5.64
N ILE A 145 7.68 10.63 -6.55
CA ILE A 145 7.57 11.64 -7.60
C ILE A 145 6.52 12.62 -7.09
N ASP A 146 6.87 13.90 -7.04
CA ASP A 146 5.90 14.94 -6.72
C ASP A 146 4.79 14.90 -7.79
N LYS A 147 3.56 14.76 -7.32
CA LYS A 147 2.37 14.67 -8.17
C LYS A 147 1.42 15.77 -7.75
N ILE A 148 0.77 16.36 -8.71
CA ILE A 148 -0.31 17.32 -8.49
C ILE A 148 -1.65 16.65 -8.80
N SER A 149 -2.72 17.14 -8.20
CA SER A 149 -4.07 16.71 -8.57
C SER A 149 -4.42 17.27 -9.95
N ILE A 150 -5.18 16.53 -10.74
CA ILE A 150 -5.73 17.04 -12.01
C ILE A 150 -6.54 18.32 -11.81
N SER A 151 -7.17 18.48 -10.64
CA SER A 151 -7.91 19.71 -10.27
C SER A 151 -7.02 20.93 -10.08
N ASP A 152 -5.71 20.74 -9.93
CA ASP A 152 -4.73 21.81 -9.71
C ASP A 152 -4.03 22.21 -11.01
N LEU A 153 -4.28 21.50 -12.12
CA LEU A 153 -3.84 21.90 -13.46
C LEU A 153 -4.63 23.10 -13.95
N ASN A 154 -3.93 24.05 -14.53
CA ASN A 154 -4.58 25.18 -15.23
C ASN A 154 -5.08 24.73 -16.61
N ILE A 155 -6.02 25.49 -17.15
CA ILE A 155 -6.50 25.29 -18.54
C ILE A 155 -5.29 25.47 -19.47
N ASP A 156 -5.17 24.60 -20.47
CA ASP A 156 -4.07 24.53 -21.44
C ASP A 156 -2.71 24.02 -20.88
N GLU A 157 -2.64 23.60 -19.61
CA GLU A 157 -1.48 22.84 -19.12
C GLU A 157 -1.63 21.37 -19.50
N ILE A 158 -0.52 20.76 -19.92
CA ILE A 158 -0.46 19.35 -20.28
C ILE A 158 0.12 18.56 -19.10
N GLY A 159 -0.57 17.49 -18.72
CA GLY A 159 -0.14 16.56 -17.69
C GLY A 159 -0.12 15.11 -18.18
N ILE A 160 0.66 14.27 -17.50
CA ILE A 160 0.63 12.82 -17.73
C ILE A 160 0.01 12.16 -16.51
N VAL A 161 -1.04 11.37 -16.74
CA VAL A 161 -1.67 10.57 -15.68
C VAL A 161 -0.65 9.60 -15.11
N SER A 162 -0.22 9.83 -13.88
CA SER A 162 0.82 9.05 -13.23
C SER A 162 0.31 8.19 -12.08
N ARG A 163 -0.92 8.43 -11.61
CA ARG A 163 -1.57 7.68 -10.54
C ARG A 163 -3.07 7.89 -10.56
N ILE A 164 -3.81 6.85 -10.21
CA ILE A 164 -5.25 6.91 -9.98
C ILE A 164 -5.50 6.50 -8.54
N ILE A 165 -6.16 7.38 -7.77
CA ILE A 165 -6.29 7.24 -6.30
C ILE A 165 -7.64 6.64 -5.92
N ASN A 166 -8.68 6.84 -6.76
CA ASN A 166 -10.02 6.37 -6.47
C ASN A 166 -10.19 4.92 -6.97
N GLU A 167 -10.62 4.03 -6.08
CA GLU A 167 -10.89 2.61 -6.36
C GLU A 167 -12.38 2.32 -6.62
N ASP A 168 -13.20 3.36 -6.86
CA ASP A 168 -14.61 3.24 -7.13
C ASP A 168 -14.84 2.65 -8.54
N GLU A 169 -15.65 1.61 -8.63
CA GLU A 169 -15.97 0.90 -9.87
C GLU A 169 -16.62 1.83 -10.92
N GLU A 170 -17.50 2.73 -10.51
CA GLU A 170 -18.11 3.73 -11.41
C GLU A 170 -17.08 4.70 -11.97
N PHE A 171 -16.09 5.08 -11.15
CA PHE A 171 -15.01 5.94 -11.59
C PHE A 171 -14.11 5.24 -12.61
N PHE A 172 -13.81 3.95 -12.42
CA PHE A 172 -13.08 3.17 -13.42
C PHE A 172 -13.83 3.01 -14.73
N HIS A 173 -15.14 2.80 -14.69
CA HIS A 173 -15.97 2.80 -15.90
C HIS A 173 -15.89 4.14 -16.64
N LEU A 174 -15.86 5.25 -15.92
CA LEU A 174 -15.70 6.57 -16.52
C LEU A 174 -14.32 6.71 -17.19
N LEU A 175 -13.23 6.33 -16.50
CA LEU A 175 -11.89 6.41 -17.06
C LEU A 175 -11.74 5.54 -18.33
N ASN A 176 -12.26 4.32 -18.29
CA ASN A 176 -12.29 3.44 -19.46
C ASN A 176 -13.06 4.05 -20.63
N LYS A 177 -14.22 4.68 -20.38
CA LYS A 177 -15.01 5.36 -21.41
C LYS A 177 -14.27 6.55 -22.02
N LEU A 178 -13.44 7.22 -21.24
CA LEU A 178 -12.62 8.34 -21.67
C LEU A 178 -11.27 7.92 -22.24
N ASN A 179 -10.94 6.62 -22.24
CA ASN A 179 -9.62 6.07 -22.59
C ASN A 179 -8.49 6.68 -21.77
N ILE A 180 -8.74 6.93 -20.48
CA ILE A 180 -7.74 7.47 -19.55
C ILE A 180 -7.14 6.31 -18.77
N GLU A 181 -5.83 6.14 -18.89
CA GLU A 181 -5.02 5.16 -18.16
C GLU A 181 -3.71 5.78 -17.68
N ILE A 182 -2.92 5.05 -16.89
CA ILE A 182 -1.58 5.51 -16.50
C ILE A 182 -0.72 5.71 -17.76
N GLY A 183 -0.13 6.90 -17.87
CA GLY A 183 0.64 7.33 -19.05
C GLY A 183 -0.16 8.14 -20.07
N THR A 184 -1.48 8.28 -19.92
CA THR A 184 -2.28 9.13 -20.79
C THR A 184 -1.89 10.60 -20.59
N GLU A 185 -1.70 11.30 -21.70
CA GLU A 185 -1.55 12.76 -21.72
C GLU A 185 -2.93 13.42 -21.70
N ILE A 186 -3.10 14.38 -20.83
CA ILE A 186 -4.35 15.11 -20.61
C ILE A 186 -4.12 16.61 -20.59
#